data_c3310d20f1ed193c198d841af528005c
#
_entry.id   c3310d20f1ed193c198d841af528005c
#
_cell.length_a   1.000
_cell.length_b   1.000
_cell.length_c   1.000
_cell.angle_alpha   90.00
_cell.angle_beta   90.00
_cell.angle_gamma   90.00
#
_symmetry.space_group_name_H-M   'P 1'
#
loop_
_entity.id
_entity.type
_entity.pdbx_description
1 polymer ?
#
loop_
_entity_poly.entity_id
_entity_poly.type
_entity_poly.pdbx_seq_one_letter_code
_entity_poly.pdbx_strand_id
1 'polypeptide(L)'
;CQTIGYLEILNGEYKENKMNRPIMKELSLEPSTGDLEAVAILLDCLEMAKVKTKYAKTGWDAISLHGYGPNPEDILKPGVLKSSVDVDTKLQWTSLKDNEVMKPVLEMLDKLPCKFERVRFMKLEAGKVIGKHTDKIDKQIGFDDGDIIRIHMPIRTNDQVVFTLYESTKDKDGTEYNLKTGHYYYTDVTKAHAVRNTSDIDRIHLVADCYSNVAMRAL
;
A
#
# COMPACT_ATOMS: atom_id res chain seq x y z
N CYS A 1 14.79 -24.32 -13.75
CA CYS A 1 14.45 -24.28 -15.18
C CYS A 1 13.73 -22.97 -15.44
N GLN A 2 14.40 -22.06 -16.15
CA GLN A 2 13.86 -20.78 -16.60
C GLN A 2 12.84 -21.04 -17.71
N THR A 3 11.61 -20.58 -17.52
CA THR A 3 10.63 -20.51 -18.62
C THR A 3 10.77 -19.11 -19.24
N ILE A 4 11.56 -19.03 -20.30
CA ILE A 4 11.62 -17.88 -21.19
C ILE A 4 10.34 -17.92 -22.02
N GLY A 5 9.49 -16.87 -21.88
CA GLY A 5 8.30 -16.71 -22.70
C GLY A 5 8.69 -16.52 -24.17
N TYR A 6 8.22 -17.40 -25.04
CA TYR A 6 8.36 -17.29 -26.49
C TYR A 6 7.41 -16.21 -27.01
N LEU A 7 7.96 -15.29 -27.79
CA LEU A 7 7.20 -14.37 -28.66
C LEU A 7 6.64 -15.18 -29.85
N GLU A 8 5.34 -15.34 -29.91
CA GLU A 8 4.67 -15.79 -31.13
C GLU A 8 4.23 -14.56 -31.95
N ILE A 9 4.80 -14.45 -33.14
CA ILE A 9 4.37 -13.48 -34.15
C ILE A 9 3.28 -14.15 -35.01
N LEU A 10 2.04 -13.80 -34.80
CA LEU A 10 0.93 -14.12 -35.69
C LEU A 10 0.31 -12.81 -36.19
N ASN A 11 0.43 -12.61 -37.50
CA ASN A 11 -0.28 -11.55 -38.28
C ASN A 11 0.03 -10.09 -37.96
N GLY A 12 1.31 -9.72 -37.71
CA GLY A 12 1.72 -8.31 -37.76
C GLY A 12 1.16 -7.39 -36.66
N GLU A 13 0.38 -7.91 -35.72
CA GLU A 13 -0.05 -7.19 -34.53
C GLU A 13 0.69 -7.70 -33.32
N TYR A 14 1.41 -6.81 -32.63
CA TYR A 14 1.94 -7.09 -31.30
C TYR A 14 0.77 -7.20 -30.32
N LYS A 15 0.22 -8.39 -30.14
CA LYS A 15 -0.56 -8.68 -28.94
C LYS A 15 0.43 -8.90 -27.80
N GLU A 16 0.70 -7.85 -27.05
CA GLU A 16 1.26 -8.04 -25.71
C GLU A 16 0.39 -9.07 -24.98
N ASN A 17 0.99 -10.22 -24.69
CA ASN A 17 0.43 -11.13 -23.72
C ASN A 17 0.37 -10.34 -22.40
N LYS A 18 -0.81 -9.83 -22.05
CA LYS A 18 -1.06 -9.26 -20.71
C LYS A 18 -0.71 -10.38 -19.74
N MET A 19 0.51 -10.35 -19.22
CA MET A 19 0.93 -11.26 -18.17
C MET A 19 -0.17 -11.27 -17.13
N ASN A 20 -0.59 -12.47 -16.71
CA ASN A 20 -1.67 -12.65 -15.75
C ASN A 20 -1.26 -11.97 -14.46
N ARG A 21 -1.66 -10.71 -14.31
CA ARG A 21 -1.26 -9.82 -13.22
C ARG A 21 -1.82 -10.37 -11.92
N PRO A 22 -1.00 -10.68 -10.91
CA PRO A 22 -1.52 -11.17 -9.65
C PRO A 22 -2.37 -10.09 -8.99
N ILE A 23 -3.49 -10.50 -8.36
CA ILE A 23 -4.31 -9.58 -7.56
C ILE A 23 -3.59 -9.25 -6.25
N MET A 24 -2.93 -10.23 -5.67
CA MET A 24 -2.04 -10.10 -4.53
C MET A 24 -0.84 -11.03 -4.70
N LYS A 25 0.33 -10.57 -4.27
CA LYS A 25 1.56 -11.37 -4.25
C LYS A 25 2.38 -10.97 -3.02
N GLU A 26 2.79 -11.95 -2.24
CA GLU A 26 3.88 -11.77 -1.28
C GLU A 26 5.19 -11.67 -2.05
N LEU A 27 5.95 -10.59 -1.81
CA LEU A 27 7.21 -10.34 -2.52
C LEU A 27 8.32 -11.21 -1.96
N SER A 28 9.26 -11.61 -2.84
CA SER A 28 10.42 -12.44 -2.49
C SER A 28 11.51 -11.61 -1.79
N LEU A 29 11.15 -11.00 -0.67
CA LEU A 29 12.04 -10.21 0.19
C LEU A 29 12.08 -10.82 1.59
N GLU A 30 13.26 -10.80 2.20
CA GLU A 30 13.41 -11.21 3.60
C GLU A 30 12.58 -10.29 4.50
N PRO A 31 11.74 -10.84 5.38
CA PRO A 31 10.95 -10.06 6.32
C PRO A 31 11.83 -9.16 7.20
N SER A 32 11.25 -8.09 7.73
CA SER A 32 11.93 -7.25 8.71
C SER A 32 12.15 -8.01 10.02
N THR A 33 13.37 -7.93 10.54
CA THR A 33 13.74 -8.43 11.88
C THR A 33 13.87 -7.29 12.90
N GLY A 34 13.57 -6.05 12.48
CA GLY A 34 13.63 -4.88 13.34
C GLY A 34 12.44 -4.80 14.30
N ASP A 35 12.55 -3.96 15.31
CA ASP A 35 11.52 -3.75 16.33
C ASP A 35 10.34 -2.94 15.78
N LEU A 36 9.42 -3.62 15.09
CA LEU A 36 8.21 -3.00 14.51
C LEU A 36 7.17 -2.70 15.60
N GLU A 37 7.21 -3.35 16.75
CA GLU A 37 6.30 -3.01 17.84
C GLU A 37 6.67 -1.66 18.48
N ALA A 38 7.94 -1.33 18.61
CA ALA A 38 8.36 0.01 19.03
C ALA A 38 7.85 1.09 18.05
N VAL A 39 7.87 0.81 16.74
CA VAL A 39 7.27 1.70 15.74
C VAL A 39 5.76 1.87 15.96
N ALA A 40 5.05 0.77 16.19
CA ALA A 40 3.61 0.80 16.43
C ALA A 40 3.25 1.59 17.70
N ILE A 41 4.00 1.41 18.79
CA ILE A 41 3.83 2.16 20.04
C ILE A 41 4.05 3.66 19.81
N LEU A 42 5.10 4.04 19.07
CA LEU A 42 5.30 5.44 18.73
C LEU A 42 4.10 6.00 17.96
N LEU A 43 3.59 5.26 16.97
CA LEU A 43 2.46 5.68 16.16
C LEU A 43 1.15 5.80 16.98
N ASP A 44 0.98 5.00 18.02
CA ASP A 44 -0.18 5.12 18.93
C ASP A 44 -0.13 6.40 19.78
N CYS A 45 1.07 6.95 20.01
CA CYS A 45 1.26 8.22 20.71
C CYS A 45 1.08 9.46 19.83
N LEU A 46 1.02 9.29 18.51
CA LEU A 46 0.89 10.40 17.56
C LEU A 46 -0.56 10.65 17.17
N GLU A 47 -0.90 11.92 16.96
CA GLU A 47 -2.16 12.29 16.35
C GLU A 47 -2.13 11.97 14.86
N MET A 48 -3.03 11.11 14.41
CA MET A 48 -3.16 10.74 13.01
C MET A 48 -4.35 11.45 12.36
N ALA A 49 -4.19 11.80 11.08
CA ALA A 49 -5.26 12.39 10.29
C ALA A 49 -6.35 11.36 9.99
N LYS A 50 -7.61 11.73 10.21
CA LYS A 50 -8.77 10.88 9.91
C LYS A 50 -8.98 10.71 8.41
N VAL A 51 -9.01 9.46 7.94
CA VAL A 51 -9.32 9.14 6.54
C VAL A 51 -10.84 9.15 6.36
N LYS A 52 -11.36 10.21 5.74
CA LYS A 52 -12.80 10.38 5.54
C LYS A 52 -13.24 9.77 4.21
N THR A 53 -13.97 8.67 4.27
CA THR A 53 -14.52 7.99 3.09
C THR A 53 -15.96 7.51 3.34
N LYS A 54 -16.67 7.15 2.26
CA LYS A 54 -18.01 6.56 2.36
C LYS A 54 -18.03 5.09 2.80
N TYR A 55 -16.88 4.40 2.72
CA TYR A 55 -16.74 2.98 3.03
C TYR A 55 -16.01 2.69 4.35
N ALA A 56 -15.50 3.74 5.01
CA ALA A 56 -15.00 3.68 6.39
C ALA A 56 -15.49 4.93 7.13
N LYS A 57 -16.47 4.76 8.02
CA LYS A 57 -17.08 5.90 8.71
C LYS A 57 -16.19 6.45 9.84
N THR A 58 -15.53 5.58 10.55
CA THR A 58 -14.66 5.89 11.69
C THR A 58 -13.56 4.83 11.84
N GLY A 59 -12.51 5.17 12.57
CA GLY A 59 -11.48 4.22 12.96
C GLY A 59 -10.49 3.86 11.84
N TRP A 60 -10.40 4.70 10.82
CA TRP A 60 -9.36 4.62 9.81
C TRP A 60 -8.58 5.93 9.78
N ASP A 61 -7.33 5.84 10.18
CA ASP A 61 -6.45 6.98 10.34
C ASP A 61 -5.17 6.79 9.54
N ALA A 62 -4.50 7.90 9.24
CA ALA A 62 -3.24 7.85 8.50
C ALA A 62 -2.27 8.93 8.96
N ILE A 63 -0.98 8.64 8.79
CA ILE A 63 0.10 9.60 8.96
C ILE A 63 1.13 9.41 7.85
N SER A 64 1.64 10.51 7.28
CA SER A 64 2.55 10.49 6.14
C SER A 64 4.00 10.36 6.61
N LEU A 65 4.74 9.45 6.01
CA LEU A 65 6.19 9.35 6.14
C LEU A 65 6.90 10.00 4.94
N HIS A 66 6.30 9.87 3.75
CA HIS A 66 6.75 10.49 2.51
C HIS A 66 5.53 10.83 1.63
N GLY A 67 5.50 12.01 1.03
CA GLY A 67 4.37 12.43 0.20
C GLY A 67 4.47 13.85 -0.30
N TYR A 68 3.32 14.46 -0.54
CA TYR A 68 3.17 15.77 -1.19
C TYR A 68 3.24 16.98 -0.24
N GLY A 69 3.68 16.81 0.98
CA GLY A 69 3.86 17.88 1.95
C GLY A 69 4.91 17.52 3.00
N PRO A 70 5.44 18.51 3.73
CA PRO A 70 6.46 18.31 4.73
C PRO A 70 5.93 17.78 6.06
N ASN A 71 4.62 17.86 6.28
CA ASN A 71 4.04 17.53 7.57
C ASN A 71 3.49 16.10 7.59
N PRO A 72 3.57 15.41 8.73
CA PRO A 72 3.03 14.05 8.87
C PRO A 72 1.51 13.95 8.59
N GLU A 73 0.74 15.00 8.79
CA GLU A 73 -0.70 15.08 8.48
C GLU A 73 -1.03 15.25 7.00
N ASP A 74 -0.03 15.54 6.14
CA ASP A 74 -0.21 15.70 4.69
C ASP A 74 -0.38 14.33 4.00
N ILE A 75 -1.50 13.67 4.24
CA ILE A 75 -1.77 12.30 3.76
C ILE A 75 -2.38 12.24 2.36
N LEU A 76 -2.82 13.37 1.79
CA LEU A 76 -3.56 13.44 0.54
C LEU A 76 -2.68 13.77 -0.66
N LYS A 77 -3.12 13.31 -1.84
CA LYS A 77 -2.52 13.68 -3.11
C LYS A 77 -3.12 15.00 -3.62
N PRO A 78 -2.32 15.95 -4.15
CA PRO A 78 -2.84 17.12 -4.86
C PRO A 78 -3.80 16.74 -5.98
N GLY A 79 -4.89 17.49 -6.16
CA GLY A 79 -5.93 17.18 -7.16
C GLY A 79 -7.10 16.34 -6.61
N VAL A 80 -6.93 15.63 -5.51
CA VAL A 80 -8.04 15.10 -4.69
C VAL A 80 -8.61 16.21 -3.79
N LEU A 81 -7.74 17.14 -3.38
CA LEU A 81 -8.13 18.39 -2.76
C LEU A 81 -8.55 19.37 -3.85
N LYS A 82 -9.84 19.67 -3.93
CA LYS A 82 -10.35 20.68 -4.86
C LYS A 82 -9.61 22.00 -4.63
N SER A 83 -8.92 22.44 -5.66
CA SER A 83 -8.67 23.84 -6.03
C SER A 83 -7.59 24.68 -5.38
N SER A 84 -6.63 24.23 -4.58
CA SER A 84 -5.59 25.18 -4.14
C SER A 84 -4.25 24.62 -3.72
N VAL A 85 -3.96 23.37 -3.99
CA VAL A 85 -2.62 22.87 -3.73
C VAL A 85 -1.78 23.15 -4.95
N ASP A 86 -0.73 23.94 -4.76
CA ASP A 86 0.27 24.26 -5.75
C ASP A 86 0.81 22.96 -6.35
N VAL A 87 0.71 22.83 -7.68
CA VAL A 87 1.13 21.64 -8.43
C VAL A 87 2.64 21.40 -8.32
N ASP A 88 3.37 22.39 -7.80
CA ASP A 88 4.81 22.36 -7.54
C ASP A 88 5.19 21.72 -6.19
N THR A 89 4.23 21.16 -5.46
CA THR A 89 4.53 20.43 -4.22
C THR A 89 5.41 19.21 -4.54
N LYS A 90 6.68 19.31 -4.20
CA LYS A 90 7.64 18.22 -4.43
C LYS A 90 7.40 17.10 -3.44
N LEU A 91 7.51 15.87 -3.91
CA LEU A 91 7.53 14.69 -3.06
C LEU A 91 8.71 14.78 -2.09
N GLN A 92 8.45 14.60 -0.80
CA GLN A 92 9.45 14.74 0.25
C GLN A 92 9.14 13.86 1.46
N TRP A 93 10.16 13.62 2.25
CA TRP A 93 10.03 12.97 3.55
C TRP A 93 9.51 13.98 4.58
N THR A 94 8.64 13.49 5.47
CA THR A 94 8.22 14.27 6.64
C THR A 94 9.25 14.15 7.76
N SER A 95 9.15 15.00 8.79
CA SER A 95 10.01 14.97 9.97
C SER A 95 9.93 13.65 10.75
N LEU A 96 8.90 12.85 10.53
CA LEU A 96 8.76 11.53 11.16
C LEU A 96 9.92 10.58 10.79
N LYS A 97 10.51 10.75 9.59
CA LYS A 97 11.67 9.98 9.14
C LYS A 97 12.89 10.11 10.07
N ASP A 98 13.04 11.28 10.71
CA ASP A 98 14.23 11.61 11.53
C ASP A 98 14.14 10.99 12.94
N ASN A 99 13.03 10.37 13.28
CA ASN A 99 12.89 9.64 14.54
C ASN A 99 13.62 8.29 14.44
N GLU A 100 14.52 8.02 15.38
CA GLU A 100 15.34 6.80 15.37
C GLU A 100 14.53 5.50 15.44
N VAL A 101 13.34 5.55 16.05
CA VAL A 101 12.40 4.41 16.07
C VAL A 101 11.96 4.00 14.67
N MET A 102 12.04 4.89 13.67
CA MET A 102 11.70 4.60 12.27
C MET A 102 12.76 3.79 11.53
N LYS A 103 13.93 3.55 12.09
CA LYS A 103 15.02 2.82 11.43
C LYS A 103 14.58 1.49 10.80
N PRO A 104 13.84 0.58 11.49
CA PRO A 104 13.37 -0.67 10.88
C PRO A 104 12.48 -0.44 9.66
N VAL A 105 11.67 0.61 9.67
CA VAL A 105 10.78 0.98 8.55
C VAL A 105 11.59 1.49 7.36
N LEU A 106 12.60 2.31 7.59
CA LEU A 106 13.49 2.81 6.53
C LEU A 106 14.26 1.65 5.90
N GLU A 107 14.77 0.70 6.70
CA GLU A 107 15.41 -0.52 6.22
C GLU A 107 14.44 -1.41 5.39
N MET A 108 13.16 -1.45 5.75
CA MET A 108 12.14 -2.12 4.92
C MET A 108 11.96 -1.43 3.57
N LEU A 109 11.90 -0.11 3.55
CA LEU A 109 11.73 0.66 2.32
C LEU A 109 12.95 0.58 1.41
N ASP A 110 14.16 0.55 1.96
CA ASP A 110 15.41 0.45 1.21
C ASP A 110 15.53 -0.89 0.43
N LYS A 111 14.81 -1.93 0.84
CA LYS A 111 14.74 -3.20 0.11
C LYS A 111 13.89 -3.13 -1.17
N LEU A 112 13.06 -2.10 -1.33
CA LEU A 112 12.20 -1.93 -2.49
C LEU A 112 12.93 -1.16 -3.61
N PRO A 113 13.24 -1.77 -4.76
CA PRO A 113 14.01 -1.14 -5.84
C PRO A 113 13.15 -0.19 -6.68
N CYS A 114 12.48 0.78 -6.02
CA CYS A 114 11.57 1.71 -6.67
C CYS A 114 11.68 3.13 -6.13
N LYS A 115 11.08 4.08 -6.85
CA LYS A 115 10.82 5.42 -6.36
C LYS A 115 9.45 5.45 -5.70
N PHE A 116 9.35 6.10 -4.54
CA PHE A 116 8.10 6.27 -3.83
C PHE A 116 7.34 7.51 -4.34
N GLU A 117 6.02 7.39 -4.47
CA GLU A 117 5.12 8.51 -4.54
C GLU A 117 4.66 8.87 -3.12
N ARG A 118 3.98 7.97 -2.43
CA ARG A 118 3.54 8.18 -1.05
C ARG A 118 3.87 6.97 -0.21
N VAL A 119 4.34 7.25 1.00
CA VAL A 119 4.51 6.24 2.04
C VAL A 119 3.78 6.72 3.29
N ARG A 120 2.81 5.93 3.76
CA ARG A 120 1.93 6.31 4.86
C ARG A 120 1.72 5.13 5.81
N PHE A 121 1.67 5.41 7.09
CA PHE A 121 1.08 4.47 8.02
C PHE A 121 -0.44 4.62 7.99
N MET A 122 -1.13 3.49 7.90
CA MET A 122 -2.58 3.40 7.84
C MET A 122 -3.05 2.56 9.01
N LYS A 123 -3.74 3.19 9.96
CA LYS A 123 -4.26 2.54 11.17
C LYS A 123 -5.74 2.21 10.99
N LEU A 124 -6.12 0.97 11.27
CA LEU A 124 -7.50 0.52 11.40
C LEU A 124 -7.73 0.09 12.84
N GLU A 125 -8.56 0.85 13.56
CA GLU A 125 -8.85 0.60 14.97
C GLU A 125 -9.43 -0.80 15.20
N ALA A 126 -9.31 -1.27 16.44
CA ALA A 126 -9.92 -2.50 16.93
C ALA A 126 -11.44 -2.52 16.64
N GLY A 127 -11.94 -3.67 16.17
CA GLY A 127 -13.36 -3.86 15.84
C GLY A 127 -13.87 -3.09 14.62
N LYS A 128 -13.00 -2.45 13.82
CA LYS A 128 -13.41 -1.63 12.67
C LYS A 128 -13.25 -2.31 11.32
N VAL A 129 -13.97 -1.76 10.34
CA VAL A 129 -14.03 -2.30 8.98
C VAL A 129 -13.84 -1.18 7.96
N ILE A 130 -13.02 -1.43 6.97
CA ILE A 130 -13.00 -0.70 5.70
C ILE A 130 -13.84 -1.53 4.73
N GLY A 131 -15.03 -1.04 4.39
CA GLY A 131 -15.97 -1.72 3.51
C GLY A 131 -15.44 -1.90 2.09
N LYS A 132 -16.06 -2.80 1.33
CA LYS A 132 -15.65 -3.10 -0.04
C LYS A 132 -15.63 -1.86 -0.94
N HIS A 133 -14.49 -1.62 -1.58
CA HIS A 133 -14.26 -0.48 -2.46
C HIS A 133 -13.16 -0.79 -3.48
N THR A 134 -12.97 0.09 -4.43
CA THR A 134 -11.81 0.14 -5.32
C THR A 134 -11.12 1.48 -5.12
N ASP A 135 -9.81 1.50 -5.17
CA ASP A 135 -9.05 2.74 -5.18
C ASP A 135 -9.03 3.32 -6.59
N LYS A 136 -9.48 4.58 -6.70
CA LYS A 136 -9.48 5.34 -7.96
C LYS A 136 -8.41 6.42 -7.94
N ILE A 137 -7.26 6.12 -7.37
CA ILE A 137 -6.31 7.16 -6.99
C ILE A 137 -5.61 7.76 -8.20
N ASP A 138 -5.41 7.00 -9.28
CA ASP A 138 -4.73 7.48 -10.47
C ASP A 138 -5.19 6.80 -11.76
N LYS A 139 -5.15 7.57 -12.87
CA LYS A 139 -5.25 7.01 -14.23
C LYS A 139 -4.02 6.16 -14.60
N GLN A 140 -2.96 6.23 -13.82
CA GLN A 140 -1.68 5.57 -14.02
C GLN A 140 -1.46 4.39 -13.04
N ILE A 141 -2.51 3.93 -12.36
CA ILE A 141 -2.41 2.69 -11.59
C ILE A 141 -2.34 1.53 -12.55
N GLY A 142 -1.23 0.85 -12.55
CA GLY A 142 -0.99 -0.24 -13.47
C GLY A 142 0.14 -1.13 -12.99
N PHE A 143 0.74 -1.86 -13.92
CA PHE A 143 1.85 -2.76 -13.68
C PHE A 143 3.00 -2.53 -14.66
N ASP A 144 2.79 -1.62 -15.63
CA ASP A 144 3.80 -1.24 -16.61
C ASP A 144 4.84 -0.30 -15.99
N ASP A 145 5.94 -0.06 -16.70
CA ASP A 145 6.99 0.83 -16.22
C ASP A 145 6.46 2.25 -16.00
N GLY A 146 6.71 2.77 -14.81
CA GLY A 146 6.25 4.10 -14.40
C GLY A 146 4.82 4.16 -13.85
N ASP A 147 4.04 3.09 -13.95
CA ASP A 147 2.75 3.01 -13.28
C ASP A 147 2.90 2.94 -11.76
N ILE A 148 1.86 3.38 -11.05
CA ILE A 148 1.86 3.32 -9.58
C ILE A 148 1.30 1.97 -9.13
N ILE A 149 2.08 1.28 -8.32
CA ILE A 149 1.70 0.05 -7.61
C ILE A 149 1.65 0.30 -6.11
N ARG A 150 0.87 -0.51 -5.41
CA ARG A 150 0.75 -0.43 -3.95
C ARG A 150 1.37 -1.64 -3.28
N ILE A 151 2.26 -1.35 -2.32
CA ILE A 151 2.88 -2.35 -1.45
C ILE A 151 2.37 -2.13 -0.02
N HIS A 152 1.85 -3.20 0.58
CA HIS A 152 1.51 -3.25 1.99
C HIS A 152 2.62 -3.94 2.78
N MET A 153 3.04 -3.31 3.86
CA MET A 153 4.01 -3.83 4.83
C MET A 153 3.38 -3.72 6.23
N PRO A 154 2.84 -4.81 6.78
CA PRO A 154 2.24 -4.77 8.10
C PRO A 154 3.28 -4.48 9.18
N ILE A 155 2.99 -3.49 10.03
CA ILE A 155 3.79 -3.11 11.20
C ILE A 155 3.23 -3.80 12.44
N ARG A 156 1.91 -3.75 12.62
CA ARG A 156 1.16 -4.49 13.65
C ARG A 156 -0.08 -5.09 13.02
N THR A 157 -0.24 -6.40 13.16
CA THR A 157 -1.39 -7.16 12.69
C THR A 157 -1.52 -8.49 13.46
N ASN A 158 -2.61 -9.21 13.26
CA ASN A 158 -2.83 -10.56 13.79
C ASN A 158 -3.81 -11.35 12.91
N ASP A 159 -4.08 -12.61 13.28
CA ASP A 159 -4.93 -13.51 12.48
C ASP A 159 -6.41 -13.11 12.41
N GLN A 160 -6.85 -12.17 13.25
CA GLN A 160 -8.22 -11.63 13.23
C GLN A 160 -8.33 -10.39 12.31
N VAL A 161 -7.22 -9.97 11.71
CA VAL A 161 -7.19 -8.93 10.68
C VAL A 161 -7.21 -9.58 9.31
N VAL A 162 -8.29 -9.39 8.58
CA VAL A 162 -8.49 -10.03 7.27
C VAL A 162 -8.56 -8.98 6.17
N PHE A 163 -7.74 -9.18 5.15
CA PHE A 163 -7.78 -8.44 3.90
C PHE A 163 -8.49 -9.30 2.85
N THR A 164 -9.60 -8.81 2.29
CA THR A 164 -10.41 -9.56 1.31
C THR A 164 -10.27 -8.90 -0.06
N LEU A 165 -9.93 -9.68 -1.08
CA LEU A 165 -9.87 -9.27 -2.47
C LEU A 165 -10.98 -9.94 -3.28
N TYR A 166 -11.57 -9.18 -4.21
CA TYR A 166 -12.65 -9.60 -5.07
C TYR A 166 -12.24 -9.40 -6.54
N GLU A 167 -12.57 -10.33 -7.41
CA GLU A 167 -12.34 -10.17 -8.84
C GLU A 167 -13.15 -9.00 -9.41
N SER A 168 -14.35 -8.79 -8.88
CA SER A 168 -15.27 -7.74 -9.29
C SER A 168 -15.96 -7.09 -8.08
N THR A 169 -16.41 -5.84 -8.23
CA THR A 169 -17.24 -5.16 -7.23
C THR A 169 -18.59 -5.85 -6.99
N LYS A 170 -19.05 -6.66 -7.93
CA LYS A 170 -20.32 -7.38 -7.87
C LYS A 170 -20.21 -8.71 -7.12
N ASP A 171 -19.02 -9.27 -6.99
CA ASP A 171 -18.83 -10.57 -6.35
C ASP A 171 -19.20 -10.48 -4.86
N LYS A 172 -19.90 -11.49 -4.37
CA LYS A 172 -20.27 -11.58 -2.95
C LYS A 172 -19.10 -12.13 -2.13
N ASP A 173 -18.42 -13.11 -2.68
CA ASP A 173 -17.33 -13.82 -2.05
C ASP A 173 -16.00 -13.34 -2.62
N GLY A 174 -15.01 -13.22 -1.77
CA GLY A 174 -13.65 -12.82 -2.12
C GLY A 174 -12.63 -13.76 -1.49
N THR A 175 -11.39 -13.66 -1.94
CA THR A 175 -10.27 -14.39 -1.33
C THR A 175 -9.76 -13.62 -0.13
N GLU A 176 -9.68 -14.29 1.01
CA GLU A 176 -9.22 -13.72 2.27
C GLU A 176 -7.74 -13.99 2.49
N TYR A 177 -7.05 -12.98 3.02
CA TYR A 177 -5.62 -13.01 3.30
C TYR A 177 -5.35 -12.48 4.71
N ASN A 178 -4.48 -13.17 5.45
CA ASN A 178 -3.88 -12.68 6.67
C ASN A 178 -2.44 -12.25 6.36
N LEU A 179 -2.18 -10.95 6.35
CA LEU A 179 -0.87 -10.40 6.04
C LEU A 179 -0.01 -10.39 7.29
N LYS A 180 1.24 -10.90 7.19
CA LYS A 180 2.15 -11.08 8.32
C LYS A 180 3.00 -9.84 8.58
N THR A 181 3.21 -9.51 9.83
CA THR A 181 4.10 -8.42 10.27
C THR A 181 5.51 -8.57 9.68
N GLY A 182 6.05 -7.48 9.16
CA GLY A 182 7.38 -7.41 8.58
C GLY A 182 7.50 -7.90 7.13
N HIS A 183 6.46 -8.52 6.57
CA HIS A 183 6.45 -9.01 5.19
C HIS A 183 5.99 -7.93 4.20
N TYR A 184 6.11 -8.21 2.90
CA TYR A 184 5.85 -7.28 1.81
C TYR A 184 4.81 -7.87 0.86
N TYR A 185 3.74 -7.13 0.59
CA TYR A 185 2.65 -7.62 -0.25
C TYR A 185 2.30 -6.59 -1.33
N TYR A 186 2.48 -6.97 -2.59
CA TYR A 186 1.85 -6.26 -3.70
C TYR A 186 0.35 -6.51 -3.67
N THR A 187 -0.44 -5.46 -3.89
CA THR A 187 -1.90 -5.54 -3.97
C THR A 187 -2.43 -4.74 -5.13
N ASP A 188 -3.19 -5.39 -6.02
CA ASP A 188 -3.90 -4.69 -7.10
C ASP A 188 -5.14 -3.97 -6.54
N VAL A 189 -4.94 -2.73 -6.12
CA VAL A 189 -6.01 -1.89 -5.54
C VAL A 189 -7.03 -1.38 -6.56
N THR A 190 -6.83 -1.66 -7.86
CA THR A 190 -7.86 -1.43 -8.88
C THR A 190 -8.98 -2.46 -8.78
N LYS A 191 -8.70 -3.61 -8.19
CA LYS A 191 -9.69 -4.62 -7.83
C LYS A 191 -10.42 -4.24 -6.55
N ALA A 192 -11.64 -4.73 -6.42
CA ALA A 192 -12.42 -4.48 -5.21
C ALA A 192 -11.76 -5.17 -4.00
N HIS A 193 -11.68 -4.46 -2.90
CA HIS A 193 -11.08 -4.98 -1.67
C HIS A 193 -11.78 -4.43 -0.42
N ALA A 194 -11.63 -5.15 0.67
CA ALA A 194 -12.13 -4.79 1.99
C ALA A 194 -11.14 -5.21 3.06
N VAL A 195 -11.18 -4.56 4.21
CA VAL A 195 -10.39 -4.96 5.39
C VAL A 195 -11.28 -4.98 6.61
N ARG A 196 -11.20 -6.06 7.40
CA ARG A 196 -11.84 -6.11 8.71
C ARG A 196 -10.79 -6.38 9.79
N ASN A 197 -10.92 -5.71 10.89
CA ASN A 197 -10.15 -5.95 12.11
C ASN A 197 -11.16 -6.33 13.20
N THR A 198 -11.26 -7.63 13.51
CA THR A 198 -12.16 -8.14 14.57
C THR A 198 -11.44 -8.36 15.89
N SER A 199 -10.15 -7.99 15.95
CA SER A 199 -9.35 -8.09 17.17
C SER A 199 -9.59 -6.90 18.11
N ASP A 200 -8.98 -6.97 19.27
CA ASP A 200 -8.96 -5.95 20.30
C ASP A 200 -7.77 -4.98 20.23
N ILE A 201 -6.92 -5.13 19.19
CA ILE A 201 -5.78 -4.24 18.96
C ILE A 201 -5.91 -3.51 17.62
N ASP A 202 -5.34 -2.31 17.54
CA ASP A 202 -5.29 -1.54 16.30
C ASP A 202 -4.31 -2.19 15.31
N ARG A 203 -4.76 -2.34 14.07
CA ARG A 203 -3.93 -2.79 12.96
C ARG A 203 -3.22 -1.58 12.35
N ILE A 204 -1.90 -1.68 12.15
CA ILE A 204 -1.08 -0.66 11.51
C ILE A 204 -0.33 -1.27 10.33
N HIS A 205 -0.54 -0.73 9.13
CA HIS A 205 0.24 -1.07 7.94
C HIS A 205 1.01 0.15 7.44
N LEU A 206 2.25 -0.05 7.07
CA LEU A 206 2.95 0.85 6.17
C LEU A 206 2.46 0.56 4.74
N VAL A 207 1.99 1.59 4.05
CA VAL A 207 1.47 1.50 2.68
C VAL A 207 2.32 2.40 1.79
N ALA A 208 3.05 1.80 0.86
CA ALA A 208 3.85 2.51 -0.12
C ALA A 208 3.17 2.47 -1.49
N ASP A 209 2.84 3.65 -2.02
CA ASP A 209 2.52 3.87 -3.42
C ASP A 209 3.85 4.18 -4.12
N CYS A 210 4.27 3.34 -5.06
CA CYS A 210 5.57 3.46 -5.72
C CYS A 210 5.50 3.20 -7.22
N TYR A 211 6.50 3.71 -7.94
CA TYR A 211 6.55 3.54 -9.39
C TYR A 211 7.05 2.16 -9.76
N SER A 212 6.26 1.42 -10.54
CA SER A 212 6.62 0.11 -11.07
C SER A 212 7.82 0.21 -12.00
N ASN A 213 8.64 -0.82 -11.98
CA ASN A 213 9.75 -1.04 -12.89
C ASN A 213 10.05 -2.55 -13.00
N VAL A 214 10.97 -2.90 -13.88
CA VAL A 214 11.35 -4.32 -14.10
C VAL A 214 11.81 -5.00 -12.80
N ALA A 215 12.60 -4.31 -11.96
CA ALA A 215 13.11 -4.89 -10.71
C ALA A 215 11.99 -5.15 -9.70
N MET A 216 11.02 -4.22 -9.58
CA MET A 216 9.85 -4.41 -8.71
C MET A 216 8.98 -5.58 -9.17
N ARG A 217 8.80 -5.75 -10.49
CA ARG A 217 7.98 -6.86 -11.02
C ARG A 217 8.67 -8.22 -10.90
N ALA A 218 9.98 -8.24 -10.72
CA ALA A 218 10.75 -9.47 -10.51
C ALA A 218 10.67 -10.01 -9.06
N LEU A 219 10.27 -9.18 -8.08
CA LEU A 219 10.04 -9.59 -6.70
C LEU A 219 8.75 -10.41 -6.57
#